data_a37906ca81942d012a6443f59dea843e
#
_entry.id   a37906ca81942d012a6443f59dea843e
#
_cell.length_a   1.000
_cell.length_b   1.000
_cell.length_c   1.000
_cell.angle_alpha   90.00
_cell.angle_beta   90.00
_cell.angle_gamma   90.00
#
_symmetry.space_group_name_H-M   'P 1'
#
loop_
_entity.id
_entity.type
_entity.pdbx_description
1 polymer ?
#
loop_
_entity_poly.entity_id
_entity_poly.type
_entity_poly.pdbx_seq_one_letter_code
_entity_poly.pdbx_strand_id
1 'polypeptide(L)'
;GIPAFRMPETAIELFHHISKYYRNQKLLLQTPEPTRQYGRPEAEGAKMLIEALLAERRKVLSEMESKAILRAFKVPVAQTMVARTATEALLLAEQIGFPIAMKVDSPDLPHKSDVGGVRLNIGNAPAVRNAYHDIIDTVQKRRPDAKINGVSIEPFLSRPNGRELMIGVFRDPIFGPVITFGAGGFDV
;
A
#
# COMPACT_ATOMS: atom_id res chain seq x y z
N GLY A 1 -9.23 -19.97 -48.18
CA GLY A 1 -8.36 -19.16 -49.04
C GLY A 1 -7.23 -18.56 -48.21
N ILE A 2 -6.11 -18.26 -48.84
CA ILE A 2 -4.98 -17.54 -48.17
C ILE A 2 -5.30 -16.07 -48.20
N PRO A 3 -5.26 -15.35 -47.08
CA PRO A 3 -5.46 -13.90 -47.06
C PRO A 3 -4.39 -13.21 -47.91
N ALA A 4 -4.82 -12.29 -48.80
CA ALA A 4 -3.93 -11.50 -49.64
C ALA A 4 -4.11 -10.01 -49.25
N PHE A 5 -3.00 -9.29 -49.17
CA PHE A 5 -2.98 -7.90 -48.76
C PHE A 5 -2.29 -7.04 -49.86
N ARG A 6 -2.77 -5.83 -50.04
CA ARG A 6 -2.14 -4.88 -50.95
C ARG A 6 -0.87 -4.24 -50.42
N MET A 7 -0.80 -4.12 -49.09
CA MET A 7 0.31 -3.46 -48.37
C MET A 7 0.89 -4.42 -47.31
N PRO A 8 2.20 -4.50 -47.21
CA PRO A 8 2.86 -5.42 -46.23
C PRO A 8 2.51 -5.09 -44.76
N GLU A 9 2.30 -3.82 -44.45
CA GLU A 9 1.97 -3.34 -43.12
C GLU A 9 0.68 -3.99 -42.59
N THR A 10 -0.37 -4.02 -43.42
CA THR A 10 -1.66 -4.62 -43.08
C THR A 10 -1.53 -6.12 -42.82
N ALA A 11 -0.65 -6.82 -43.55
CA ALA A 11 -0.37 -8.23 -43.32
C ALA A 11 0.31 -8.46 -41.94
N ILE A 12 1.27 -7.58 -41.61
CA ILE A 12 1.98 -7.63 -40.32
C ILE A 12 1.04 -7.33 -39.18
N GLU A 13 0.19 -6.32 -39.29
CA GLU A 13 -0.83 -5.99 -38.27
C GLU A 13 -1.79 -7.14 -38.03
N LEU A 14 -2.32 -7.76 -39.11
CA LEU A 14 -3.20 -8.91 -38.97
C LEU A 14 -2.47 -10.08 -38.27
N PHE A 15 -1.25 -10.36 -38.67
CA PHE A 15 -0.46 -11.41 -38.04
C PHE A 15 -0.22 -11.12 -36.55
N HIS A 16 0.07 -9.86 -36.20
CA HIS A 16 0.20 -9.43 -34.79
C HIS A 16 -1.11 -9.65 -34.02
N HIS A 17 -2.25 -9.25 -34.54
CA HIS A 17 -3.55 -9.45 -33.91
C HIS A 17 -3.88 -10.93 -33.70
N ILE A 18 -3.66 -11.77 -34.72
CA ILE A 18 -3.88 -13.21 -34.62
C ILE A 18 -2.94 -13.81 -33.56
N SER A 19 -1.66 -13.46 -33.58
CA SER A 19 -0.68 -13.97 -32.61
C SER A 19 -1.03 -13.55 -31.19
N LYS A 20 -1.48 -12.30 -31.00
CA LYS A 20 -1.94 -11.77 -29.71
C LYS A 20 -3.20 -12.51 -29.24
N TYR A 21 -4.14 -12.78 -30.13
CA TYR A 21 -5.35 -13.53 -29.80
C TYR A 21 -5.00 -14.93 -29.30
N TYR A 22 -4.18 -15.69 -30.02
CA TYR A 22 -3.77 -17.03 -29.57
C TYR A 22 -2.97 -17.00 -28.27
N ARG A 23 -2.12 -16.00 -28.07
CA ARG A 23 -1.41 -15.82 -26.80
C ARG A 23 -2.39 -15.58 -25.65
N ASN A 24 -3.35 -14.70 -25.86
CA ASN A 24 -4.36 -14.39 -24.85
C ASN A 24 -5.23 -15.60 -24.54
N GLN A 25 -5.67 -16.35 -25.54
CA GLN A 25 -6.39 -17.60 -25.33
C GLN A 25 -5.57 -18.60 -24.49
N LYS A 26 -4.29 -18.77 -24.82
CA LYS A 26 -3.41 -19.66 -24.08
C LYS A 26 -3.26 -19.21 -22.62
N LEU A 27 -3.15 -17.91 -22.37
CA LEU A 27 -3.09 -17.35 -21.01
C LEU A 27 -4.41 -17.56 -20.24
N LEU A 28 -5.55 -17.36 -20.88
CA LEU A 28 -6.87 -17.55 -20.26
C LEU A 28 -7.16 -19.03 -19.92
N LEU A 29 -6.58 -19.96 -20.68
CA LEU A 29 -6.71 -21.40 -20.44
C LEU A 29 -5.71 -21.93 -19.42
N GLN A 30 -4.75 -21.12 -18.96
CA GLN A 30 -3.84 -21.51 -17.89
C GLN A 30 -4.63 -21.61 -16.58
N THR A 31 -4.76 -22.81 -16.08
CA THR A 31 -5.25 -23.03 -14.72
C THR A 31 -4.12 -22.65 -13.75
N PRO A 32 -4.33 -21.69 -12.85
CA PRO A 32 -3.33 -21.38 -11.83
C PRO A 32 -3.01 -22.65 -11.02
N GLU A 33 -1.74 -22.85 -10.69
CA GLU A 33 -1.39 -23.89 -9.72
C GLU A 33 -2.18 -23.65 -8.42
N PRO A 34 -2.61 -24.74 -7.74
CA PRO A 34 -3.29 -24.58 -6.45
C PRO A 34 -2.41 -23.74 -5.53
N THR A 35 -2.96 -22.65 -5.03
CA THR A 35 -2.27 -21.82 -4.05
C THR A 35 -1.84 -22.71 -2.89
N ARG A 36 -0.53 -22.74 -2.59
CA ARG A 36 -0.03 -23.36 -1.37
C ARG A 36 -0.87 -22.84 -0.21
N GLN A 37 -1.33 -23.71 0.66
CA GLN A 37 -2.16 -23.35 1.80
C GLN A 37 -1.33 -22.49 2.77
N TYR A 38 -1.29 -21.19 2.52
CA TYR A 38 -0.91 -20.21 3.55
C TYR A 38 -2.04 -20.26 4.57
N GLY A 39 -1.94 -20.97 5.66
CA GLY A 39 -2.91 -21.11 6.73
C GLY A 39 -4.29 -20.46 6.52
N ARG A 40 -5.31 -20.91 7.18
CA ARG A 40 -6.65 -20.30 7.04
C ARG A 40 -6.58 -18.84 7.51
N PRO A 41 -7.10 -17.87 6.72
CA PRO A 41 -7.18 -16.50 7.19
C PRO A 41 -8.15 -16.39 8.38
N GLU A 42 -7.89 -15.44 9.27
CA GLU A 42 -8.78 -15.11 10.39
C GLU A 42 -9.89 -14.16 9.90
N ALA A 43 -10.68 -14.63 8.94
CA ALA A 43 -11.67 -13.81 8.25
C ALA A 43 -12.73 -13.23 9.19
N GLU A 44 -13.09 -13.94 10.26
CA GLU A 44 -14.06 -13.47 11.24
C GLU A 44 -13.57 -12.21 11.98
N GLY A 45 -12.29 -12.18 12.42
CA GLY A 45 -11.72 -11.00 13.05
C GLY A 45 -11.68 -9.79 12.13
N ALA A 46 -11.31 -10.01 10.87
CA ALA A 46 -11.35 -8.95 9.86
C ALA A 46 -12.77 -8.42 9.59
N LYS A 47 -13.76 -9.34 9.54
CA LYS A 47 -15.17 -9.00 9.35
C LYS A 47 -15.70 -8.16 10.52
N MET A 48 -15.44 -8.59 11.76
CA MET A 48 -15.85 -7.84 12.96
C MET A 48 -15.27 -6.42 12.98
N LEU A 49 -14.00 -6.26 12.61
CA LEU A 49 -13.36 -4.95 12.51
C LEU A 49 -14.06 -4.06 11.46
N ILE A 50 -14.34 -4.60 10.27
CA ILE A 50 -15.04 -3.88 9.21
C ILE A 50 -16.45 -3.49 9.65
N GLU A 51 -17.20 -4.39 10.27
CA GLU A 51 -18.55 -4.12 10.76
C GLU A 51 -18.57 -3.02 11.83
N ALA A 52 -17.61 -3.03 12.76
CA ALA A 52 -17.46 -1.99 13.78
C ALA A 52 -17.22 -0.61 13.13
N LEU A 53 -16.33 -0.53 12.14
CA LEU A 53 -16.03 0.72 11.44
C LEU A 53 -17.21 1.24 10.61
N LEU A 54 -17.97 0.34 9.99
CA LEU A 54 -19.20 0.72 9.27
C LEU A 54 -20.28 1.21 10.22
N ALA A 55 -20.39 0.63 11.43
CA ALA A 55 -21.30 1.12 12.46
C ALA A 55 -20.96 2.55 12.92
N GLU A 56 -19.67 2.89 12.95
CA GLU A 56 -19.18 4.26 13.19
C GLU A 56 -19.36 5.19 11.97
N ARG A 57 -19.96 4.73 10.89
CA ARG A 57 -20.14 5.45 9.61
C ARG A 57 -18.81 5.90 8.96
N ARG A 58 -17.73 5.25 9.30
CA ARG A 58 -16.41 5.49 8.70
C ARG A 58 -16.31 4.77 7.35
N LYS A 59 -15.73 5.47 6.37
CA LYS A 59 -15.52 4.96 5.01
C LYS A 59 -14.05 4.62 4.73
N VAL A 60 -13.16 5.09 5.59
CA VAL A 60 -11.71 4.95 5.44
C VAL A 60 -11.14 4.36 6.72
N LEU A 61 -10.32 3.34 6.56
CA LEU A 61 -9.55 2.70 7.62
C LEU A 61 -8.31 3.55 7.96
N SER A 62 -7.94 3.55 9.23
CA SER A 62 -6.61 4.02 9.62
C SER A 62 -5.53 3.04 9.12
N GLU A 63 -4.27 3.47 9.13
CA GLU A 63 -3.14 2.61 8.76
C GLU A 63 -3.07 1.34 9.64
N MET A 64 -3.29 1.49 10.93
CA MET A 64 -3.26 0.37 11.88
C MET A 64 -4.38 -0.63 11.64
N GLU A 65 -5.60 -0.16 11.39
CA GLU A 65 -6.76 -0.98 11.06
C GLU A 65 -6.55 -1.72 9.73
N SER A 66 -6.03 -1.04 8.72
CA SER A 66 -5.68 -1.64 7.43
C SER A 66 -4.65 -2.76 7.59
N LYS A 67 -3.59 -2.51 8.36
CA LYS A 67 -2.55 -3.51 8.66
C LYS A 67 -3.09 -4.68 9.49
N ALA A 68 -4.05 -4.44 10.39
CA ALA A 68 -4.71 -5.50 11.16
C ALA A 68 -5.50 -6.45 10.23
N ILE A 69 -6.26 -5.90 9.28
CA ILE A 69 -6.98 -6.70 8.28
C ILE A 69 -6.00 -7.50 7.42
N LEU A 70 -4.94 -6.87 6.89
CA LEU A 70 -3.94 -7.57 6.09
C LEU A 70 -3.28 -8.72 6.85
N ARG A 71 -2.97 -8.53 8.14
CA ARG A 71 -2.44 -9.60 9.01
C ARG A 71 -3.41 -10.75 9.20
N ALA A 72 -4.71 -10.46 9.36
CA ALA A 72 -5.74 -11.49 9.47
C ALA A 72 -5.77 -12.40 8.22
N PHE A 73 -5.44 -11.84 7.06
CA PHE A 73 -5.27 -12.58 5.81
C PHE A 73 -3.85 -13.12 5.59
N LYS A 74 -2.99 -13.10 6.61
CA LYS A 74 -1.60 -13.59 6.56
C LYS A 74 -0.71 -12.85 5.54
N VAL A 75 -1.10 -11.63 5.17
CA VAL A 75 -0.26 -10.75 4.36
C VAL A 75 0.83 -10.15 5.25
N PRO A 76 2.11 -10.30 4.89
CA PRO A 76 3.20 -9.67 5.65
C PRO A 76 3.07 -8.16 5.63
N VAL A 77 3.07 -7.53 6.79
CA VAL A 77 3.04 -6.08 6.95
C VAL A 77 4.12 -5.63 7.91
N ALA A 78 4.68 -4.45 7.66
CA ALA A 78 5.65 -3.86 8.57
C ALA A 78 5.00 -3.63 9.96
N GLN A 79 5.76 -3.92 11.01
CA GLN A 79 5.34 -3.59 12.38
C GLN A 79 5.27 -2.07 12.50
N THR A 80 4.12 -1.54 12.86
CA THR A 80 3.90 -0.11 13.03
C THR A 80 3.41 0.14 14.44
N MET A 81 3.95 1.16 15.07
CA MET A 81 3.58 1.61 16.40
C MET A 81 3.31 3.12 16.38
N VAL A 82 2.38 3.59 17.20
CA VAL A 82 2.02 5.01 17.26
C VAL A 82 2.60 5.62 18.52
N ALA A 83 3.31 6.74 18.38
CA ALA A 83 3.85 7.55 19.45
C ALA A 83 3.13 8.91 19.51
N ARG A 84 2.74 9.30 20.71
CA ARG A 84 2.06 10.58 20.95
C ARG A 84 3.01 11.68 21.42
N THR A 85 4.20 11.29 21.82
CA THR A 85 5.24 12.20 22.30
C THR A 85 6.59 11.85 21.68
N ALA A 86 7.52 12.80 21.68
CA ALA A 86 8.88 12.57 21.18
C ALA A 86 9.63 11.52 22.02
N THR A 87 9.31 11.41 23.31
CA THR A 87 9.90 10.40 24.20
C THR A 87 9.37 9.00 23.89
N GLU A 88 8.06 8.85 23.68
CA GLU A 88 7.48 7.58 23.19
C GLU A 88 8.06 7.19 21.84
N ALA A 89 8.21 8.16 20.92
CA ALA A 89 8.79 7.91 19.60
C ALA A 89 10.21 7.35 19.72
N LEU A 90 11.02 7.87 20.62
CA LEU A 90 12.37 7.38 20.87
C LEU A 90 12.36 5.94 21.42
N LEU A 91 11.55 5.65 22.42
CA LEU A 91 11.45 4.32 23.03
C LEU A 91 11.00 3.27 21.99
N LEU A 92 10.01 3.61 21.17
CA LEU A 92 9.51 2.74 20.11
C LEU A 92 10.55 2.53 18.99
N ALA A 93 11.29 3.59 18.64
CA ALA A 93 12.37 3.49 17.65
C ALA A 93 13.49 2.56 18.11
N GLU A 94 13.87 2.62 19.38
CA GLU A 94 14.86 1.70 19.97
C GLU A 94 14.36 0.26 20.00
N GLN A 95 13.08 0.05 20.30
CA GLN A 95 12.46 -1.28 20.30
C GLN A 95 12.39 -1.90 18.89
N ILE A 96 12.07 -1.08 17.88
CA ILE A 96 11.97 -1.53 16.47
C ILE A 96 13.35 -1.77 15.88
N GLY A 97 14.33 -0.94 16.26
CA GLY A 97 15.68 -0.91 15.68
C GLY A 97 15.78 0.03 14.49
N PHE A 98 16.97 0.62 14.34
CA PHE A 98 17.28 1.56 13.27
C PHE A 98 17.75 0.85 11.99
N PRO A 99 17.54 1.47 10.81
CA PRO A 99 16.84 2.72 10.55
C PRO A 99 15.30 2.56 10.56
N ILE A 100 14.61 3.66 10.91
CA ILE A 100 13.14 3.71 10.93
C ILE A 100 12.58 4.72 9.92
N ALA A 101 11.29 4.56 9.60
CA ALA A 101 10.45 5.58 8.98
C ALA A 101 9.45 6.11 10.00
N MET A 102 9.18 7.41 9.94
CA MET A 102 8.22 8.11 10.80
C MET A 102 7.23 8.88 9.94
N LYS A 103 5.94 8.75 10.25
CA LYS A 103 4.86 9.39 9.50
C LYS A 103 3.87 10.02 10.47
N VAL A 104 3.27 11.15 10.11
CA VAL A 104 2.17 11.73 10.90
C VAL A 104 1.01 10.73 11.01
N ASP A 105 0.45 10.58 12.21
CA ASP A 105 -0.78 9.84 12.45
C ASP A 105 -1.95 10.80 12.60
N SER A 106 -2.82 10.81 11.59
CA SER A 106 -3.99 11.69 11.51
C SER A 106 -5.09 11.02 10.69
N PRO A 107 -6.35 11.03 11.18
CA PRO A 107 -7.48 10.55 10.41
C PRO A 107 -7.85 11.48 9.23
N ASP A 108 -7.41 12.75 9.28
CA ASP A 108 -7.78 13.78 8.31
C ASP A 108 -6.77 13.91 7.17
N LEU A 109 -5.66 13.15 7.22
CA LEU A 109 -4.54 13.25 6.27
C LEU A 109 -4.27 11.91 5.57
N PRO A 110 -5.02 11.58 4.50
CA PRO A 110 -4.82 10.34 3.75
C PRO A 110 -3.46 10.33 3.01
N HIS A 111 -3.01 11.48 2.49
CA HIS A 111 -1.73 11.64 1.78
C HIS A 111 -0.72 12.37 2.64
N LYS A 112 -0.02 11.64 3.49
CA LYS A 112 0.91 12.18 4.50
C LYS A 112 2.14 12.87 3.90
N SER A 113 2.58 12.42 2.74
CA SER A 113 3.74 12.99 2.02
C SER A 113 3.47 14.42 1.52
N ASP A 114 2.25 14.69 1.04
CA ASP A 114 1.88 15.99 0.45
C ASP A 114 1.95 17.14 1.47
N VAL A 115 1.71 16.80 2.73
CA VAL A 115 1.77 17.75 3.84
C VAL A 115 3.14 17.79 4.54
N GLY A 116 4.12 17.06 4.03
CA GLY A 116 5.45 16.95 4.65
C GLY A 116 5.45 16.13 5.94
N GLY A 117 4.47 15.26 6.11
CA GLY A 117 4.26 14.43 7.29
C GLY A 117 5.05 13.12 7.29
N VAL A 118 6.12 12.98 6.50
CA VAL A 118 6.91 11.75 6.39
C VAL A 118 8.40 12.06 6.53
N ARG A 119 9.11 11.24 7.31
CA ARG A 119 10.58 11.20 7.38
C ARG A 119 11.04 9.76 7.26
N LEU A 120 11.96 9.53 6.35
CA LEU A 120 12.50 8.22 6.04
C LEU A 120 13.97 8.10 6.49
N ASN A 121 14.43 6.87 6.69
CA ASN A 121 15.82 6.55 6.98
C ASN A 121 16.39 7.27 8.21
N ILE A 122 15.61 7.32 9.29
CA ILE A 122 16.05 7.91 10.56
C ILE A 122 16.94 6.88 11.25
N GLY A 123 18.24 7.19 11.35
CA GLY A 123 19.28 6.23 11.73
C GLY A 123 19.72 6.25 13.19
N ASN A 124 19.23 7.17 14.01
CA ASN A 124 19.67 7.29 15.40
C ASN A 124 18.68 8.05 16.30
N ALA A 125 18.87 7.91 17.60
CA ALA A 125 18.02 8.48 18.65
C ALA A 125 17.88 10.02 18.60
N PRO A 126 18.94 10.83 18.43
CA PRO A 126 18.79 12.28 18.28
C PRO A 126 17.93 12.66 17.07
N ALA A 127 18.10 11.96 15.94
CA ALA A 127 17.33 12.22 14.73
C ALA A 127 15.84 11.93 14.90
N VAL A 128 15.46 10.94 15.74
CA VAL A 128 14.05 10.62 16.05
C VAL A 128 13.35 11.81 16.69
N ARG A 129 13.96 12.43 17.70
CA ARG A 129 13.39 13.56 18.41
C ARG A 129 13.20 14.76 17.48
N ASN A 130 14.22 15.06 16.68
CA ASN A 130 14.14 16.14 15.70
C ASN A 130 13.06 15.87 14.65
N ALA A 131 13.01 14.65 14.11
CA ALA A 131 12.01 14.26 13.13
C ALA A 131 10.57 14.34 13.68
N TYR A 132 10.36 13.97 14.95
CA TYR A 132 9.06 14.09 15.61
C TYR A 132 8.56 15.55 15.60
N HIS A 133 9.37 16.47 16.13
CA HIS A 133 9.00 17.88 16.18
C HIS A 133 8.82 18.47 14.79
N ASP A 134 9.74 18.19 13.89
CA ASP A 134 9.67 18.67 12.51
C ASP A 134 8.42 18.21 11.75
N ILE A 135 8.00 16.95 11.94
CA ILE A 135 6.74 16.45 11.36
C ILE A 135 5.55 17.21 11.95
N ILE A 136 5.44 17.28 13.28
CA ILE A 136 4.31 17.92 13.95
C ILE A 136 4.20 19.39 13.55
N ASP A 137 5.30 20.13 13.63
CA ASP A 137 5.34 21.57 13.29
C ASP A 137 5.01 21.82 11.81
N THR A 138 5.55 20.98 10.91
CA THR A 138 5.32 21.12 9.48
C THR A 138 3.86 20.86 9.13
N VAL A 139 3.28 19.80 9.68
CA VAL A 139 1.89 19.44 9.41
C VAL A 139 0.94 20.46 10.02
N GLN A 140 1.17 20.92 11.26
CA GLN A 140 0.33 21.94 11.89
C GLN A 140 0.35 23.27 11.12
N LYS A 141 1.48 23.65 10.55
CA LYS A 141 1.57 24.88 9.71
C LYS A 141 0.80 24.73 8.39
N ARG A 142 0.83 23.54 7.77
CA ARG A 142 0.18 23.31 6.47
C ARG A 142 -1.31 22.97 6.59
N ARG A 143 -1.69 22.30 7.64
CA ARG A 143 -3.05 21.85 7.92
C ARG A 143 -3.40 22.07 9.40
N PRO A 144 -3.62 23.36 9.79
CA PRO A 144 -3.96 23.72 11.17
C PRO A 144 -5.32 23.15 11.61
N ASP A 145 -6.17 22.77 10.68
CA ASP A 145 -7.48 22.15 10.88
C ASP A 145 -7.42 20.65 11.14
N ALA A 146 -6.30 19.98 10.80
CA ALA A 146 -6.20 18.54 10.90
C ALA A 146 -5.95 18.08 12.34
N LYS A 147 -6.67 17.03 12.76
CA LYS A 147 -6.43 16.36 14.02
C LYS A 147 -5.19 15.49 13.93
N ILE A 148 -4.17 15.80 14.72
CA ILE A 148 -2.94 15.01 14.81
C ILE A 148 -2.99 14.18 16.09
N ASN A 149 -2.91 12.85 15.97
CA ASN A 149 -2.85 11.93 17.11
C ASN A 149 -1.41 11.71 17.59
N GLY A 150 -0.42 11.97 16.75
CA GLY A 150 0.99 11.73 16.97
C GLY A 150 1.71 11.34 15.69
N VAL A 151 2.64 10.41 15.80
CA VAL A 151 3.37 9.84 14.66
C VAL A 151 3.33 8.32 14.68
N SER A 152 3.27 7.69 13.52
CA SER A 152 3.51 6.26 13.37
C SER A 152 4.98 6.00 13.06
N ILE A 153 5.52 4.92 13.62
CA ILE A 153 6.92 4.50 13.50
C ILE A 153 6.95 3.08 12.98
N GLU A 154 7.77 2.81 11.99
CA GLU A 154 7.96 1.50 11.39
C GLU A 154 9.41 1.29 10.96
N PRO A 155 9.88 0.04 10.78
CA PRO A 155 11.19 -0.22 10.20
C PRO A 155 11.30 0.40 8.82
N PHE A 156 12.40 1.07 8.52
CA PHE A 156 12.69 1.54 7.17
C PHE A 156 13.24 0.39 6.33
N LEU A 157 12.36 -0.19 5.52
CA LEU A 157 12.70 -1.31 4.64
C LEU A 157 13.16 -0.75 3.29
N SER A 158 14.47 -0.70 3.11
CA SER A 158 15.07 -0.36 1.82
C SER A 158 15.78 -1.58 1.23
N ARG A 159 15.47 -1.89 -0.02
CA ARG A 159 16.15 -2.93 -0.79
C ARG A 159 16.71 -2.31 -2.06
N PRO A 160 18.04 -2.28 -2.27
CA PRO A 160 18.67 -1.58 -3.40
C PRO A 160 18.14 -2.00 -4.78
N ASN A 161 17.69 -3.24 -4.93
CA ASN A 161 17.11 -3.78 -6.16
C ASN A 161 15.63 -4.14 -5.98
N GLY A 162 14.98 -3.59 -4.96
CA GLY A 162 13.56 -3.78 -4.71
C GLY A 162 12.73 -3.10 -5.80
N ARG A 163 11.60 -3.73 -6.17
CA ARG A 163 10.60 -3.12 -7.03
C ARG A 163 9.33 -2.92 -6.22
N GLU A 164 8.80 -1.73 -6.28
CA GLU A 164 7.50 -1.45 -5.70
C GLU A 164 6.40 -1.92 -6.64
N LEU A 165 5.41 -2.59 -6.07
CA LEU A 165 4.26 -3.08 -6.79
C LEU A 165 3.00 -2.52 -6.14
N MET A 166 2.05 -2.11 -6.98
CA MET A 166 0.72 -1.70 -6.56
C MET A 166 -0.27 -2.83 -6.83
N ILE A 167 -1.02 -3.20 -5.81
CA ILE A 167 -2.16 -4.11 -5.92
C ILE A 167 -3.37 -3.38 -5.36
N GLY A 168 -4.39 -3.20 -6.18
CA GLY A 168 -5.63 -2.55 -5.81
C GLY A 168 -6.83 -3.45 -6.04
N VAL A 169 -7.91 -3.19 -5.30
CA VAL A 169 -9.20 -3.82 -5.51
C VAL A 169 -10.26 -2.73 -5.52
N PHE A 170 -11.09 -2.71 -6.54
CA PHE A 170 -12.24 -1.83 -6.58
C PHE A 170 -13.45 -2.57 -7.15
N ARG A 171 -14.64 -2.03 -6.90
CA ARG A 171 -15.87 -2.59 -7.47
C ARG A 171 -16.24 -1.80 -8.73
N ASP A 172 -16.13 -2.47 -9.86
CA ASP A 172 -16.62 -1.94 -11.13
C ASP A 172 -18.15 -2.18 -11.27
N PRO A 173 -18.91 -1.23 -11.80
CA PRO A 173 -20.36 -1.39 -11.98
C PRO A 173 -20.76 -2.52 -12.91
N ILE A 174 -19.92 -2.87 -13.89
CA ILE A 174 -20.19 -3.88 -14.91
C ILE A 174 -19.54 -5.22 -14.56
N PHE A 175 -18.24 -5.20 -14.18
CA PHE A 175 -17.45 -6.41 -13.94
C PHE A 175 -17.46 -6.88 -12.47
N GLY A 176 -18.06 -6.10 -11.55
CA GLY A 176 -18.01 -6.44 -10.12
C GLY A 176 -16.63 -6.17 -9.50
N PRO A 177 -16.13 -7.02 -8.59
CA PRO A 177 -14.81 -6.84 -7.99
C PRO A 177 -13.69 -7.03 -9.02
N VAL A 178 -12.85 -6.00 -9.18
CA VAL A 178 -11.69 -6.00 -10.10
C VAL A 178 -10.42 -5.86 -9.29
N ILE A 179 -9.43 -6.67 -9.61
CA ILE A 179 -8.08 -6.57 -9.05
C ILE A 179 -7.19 -5.85 -10.07
N THR A 180 -6.53 -4.80 -9.62
CA THR A 180 -5.51 -4.10 -10.40
C THR A 180 -4.12 -4.46 -9.90
N PHE A 181 -3.19 -4.57 -10.82
CA PHE A 181 -1.78 -4.85 -10.54
C PHE A 181 -0.90 -4.01 -11.46
N GLY A 182 0.12 -3.38 -10.90
CA GLY A 182 1.02 -2.54 -11.67
C GLY A 182 2.30 -2.18 -10.92
N ALA A 183 3.12 -1.34 -11.53
CA ALA A 183 4.24 -0.73 -10.86
C ALA A 183 3.73 0.22 -9.77
N GLY A 184 4.42 0.25 -8.63
CA GLY A 184 4.22 1.20 -7.55
C GLY A 184 5.33 2.24 -7.50
N GLY A 185 5.29 3.12 -6.52
CA GLY A 185 6.29 4.15 -6.31
C GLY A 185 5.85 5.55 -6.76
N PHE A 186 6.79 6.48 -6.76
CA PHE A 186 6.54 7.88 -7.11
C PHE A 186 6.47 8.16 -8.62
N ASP A 187 6.89 7.20 -9.44
CA ASP A 187 6.99 7.35 -10.89
C ASP A 187 5.84 6.67 -11.66
N VAL A 188 4.67 6.58 -11.01
CA VAL A 188 3.48 5.93 -11.59
C VAL A 188 2.41 6.96 -11.92
#